data_d5e98a474273df0db1b3dbe6ada5deed
#
_entry.id   d5e98a474273df0db1b3dbe6ada5deed
#
_cell.length_a   1.000
_cell.length_b   1.000
_cell.length_c   1.000
_cell.angle_alpha   90.00
_cell.angle_beta   90.00
_cell.angle_gamma   90.00
#
_symmetry.space_group_name_H-M   'P 1'
#
loop_
_entity.id
_entity.type
_entity.pdbx_description
1 polymer ?
#
loop_
_entity_poly.entity_id
_entity_poly.type
_entity_poly.pdbx_seq_one_letter_code
_entity_poly.pdbx_strand_id
1 'polypeptide(L)'
;MRTIVLGPPGTGKTTTLLNKVDDYLKQTDPDKIGYFAFTQKAAHEARDRAIKKFNLTEDDLPYFRTLHSLAFRKLGLKKDQVMQPRHYKDLGKKLGFPVTYADYQEDQGGIFTSDSEYLRIIQLAQLRNITPEQQFDLQEHTQDLERDQLRIIHNELARYKKEYNLIDFNDMILDFTKSDKSPKFDVVFIDEAQDLSLMQWDMTRSIWNKTKDSFIAGDDDQAIFRWAGADVDSFIALEGQYLPLTQSYRIPAKVHGLAMGIINKIRNRIDKTWEPRVSQGNLHRHFDVESIDMSTGDWLVLSRTRHMLTDIEESLYRQGLYYENRYKRSSEKELHQAATSWEHLRQGQLVSYKEIENMIKFIGPKHWHAKKIKGMAKGSFYGIDQLVKDYGLQVKTVWYEAFDNAGQTKVNYLRKMRKNGEKLNEKPRIELSTIHAAKGGEATNVVLLTDLTENTMRSYERNPDDENRLFYVGATRTKENLHIIEPKKYEKGYML
;
A
#
# COMPACT_ATOMS: atom_id res chain seq x y z
N MET A 1 -15.89 -24.44 16.49
CA MET A 1 -14.83 -25.20 15.76
C MET A 1 -13.86 -24.20 15.15
N ARG A 2 -12.55 -24.50 15.05
CA ARG A 2 -11.58 -23.60 14.37
C ARG A 2 -11.15 -24.21 13.05
N THR A 3 -11.32 -23.46 11.95
CA THR A 3 -10.89 -23.87 10.62
C THR A 3 -9.79 -22.93 10.13
N ILE A 4 -8.65 -23.48 9.74
CA ILE A 4 -7.48 -22.75 9.24
C ILE A 4 -7.47 -22.89 7.71
N VAL A 5 -7.72 -21.81 7.00
CA VAL A 5 -7.76 -21.77 5.53
C VAL A 5 -6.37 -21.40 5.02
N LEU A 6 -5.64 -22.40 4.52
CA LEU A 6 -4.32 -22.17 3.92
C LEU A 6 -4.49 -21.83 2.45
N GLY A 7 -4.17 -20.59 2.08
CA GLY A 7 -4.43 -20.10 0.73
C GLY A 7 -3.21 -19.45 0.08
N PRO A 8 -2.40 -20.21 -0.68
CA PRO A 8 -1.35 -19.67 -1.54
C PRO A 8 -1.83 -18.54 -2.47
N PRO A 9 -0.92 -17.85 -3.17
CA PRO A 9 -1.29 -16.71 -4.01
C PRO A 9 -2.34 -17.05 -5.07
N GLY A 10 -3.42 -16.26 -5.14
CA GLY A 10 -4.45 -16.41 -6.16
C GLY A 10 -5.39 -17.60 -5.98
N THR A 11 -5.37 -18.30 -4.85
CA THR A 11 -6.25 -19.47 -4.59
C THR A 11 -7.64 -19.08 -4.09
N GLY A 12 -7.94 -17.79 -3.91
CA GLY A 12 -9.28 -17.33 -3.57
C GLY A 12 -9.61 -17.39 -2.08
N LYS A 13 -8.65 -17.13 -1.17
CA LYS A 13 -8.86 -17.03 0.29
C LYS A 13 -10.10 -16.22 0.65
N THR A 14 -10.10 -14.95 0.29
CA THR A 14 -11.21 -14.02 0.58
C THR A 14 -12.54 -14.51 -0.02
N THR A 15 -12.52 -15.07 -1.23
CA THR A 15 -13.72 -15.66 -1.86
C THR A 15 -14.24 -16.85 -1.07
N THR A 16 -13.34 -17.72 -0.58
CA THR A 16 -13.70 -18.88 0.26
C THR A 16 -14.31 -18.41 1.58
N LEU A 17 -13.71 -17.41 2.24
CA LEU A 17 -14.28 -16.83 3.45
C LEU A 17 -15.67 -16.24 3.19
N LEU A 18 -15.85 -15.47 2.11
CA LEU A 18 -17.16 -14.89 1.74
C LEU A 18 -18.20 -15.96 1.38
N ASN A 19 -17.81 -17.09 0.81
CA ASN A 19 -18.72 -18.22 0.60
C ASN A 19 -19.16 -18.83 1.94
N LYS A 20 -18.26 -18.89 2.93
CA LYS A 20 -18.63 -19.30 4.28
C LYS A 20 -19.51 -18.29 5.00
N VAL A 21 -19.27 -16.98 4.80
CA VAL A 21 -20.20 -15.93 5.28
C VAL A 21 -21.61 -16.16 4.73
N ASP A 22 -21.76 -16.51 3.45
CA ASP A 22 -23.05 -16.84 2.83
C ASP A 22 -23.78 -17.98 3.55
N ASP A 23 -23.03 -19.04 3.90
CA ASP A 23 -23.62 -20.18 4.62
C ASP A 23 -24.14 -19.76 6.01
N TYR A 24 -23.45 -18.85 6.70
CA TYR A 24 -23.87 -18.35 8.02
C TYR A 24 -25.00 -17.35 7.93
N LEU A 25 -25.05 -16.48 6.92
CA LEU A 25 -26.14 -15.51 6.73
C LEU A 25 -27.53 -16.16 6.52
N LYS A 26 -27.57 -17.46 6.14
CA LYS A 26 -28.82 -18.21 6.01
C LYS A 26 -29.42 -18.61 7.36
N GLN A 27 -28.66 -18.52 8.45
CA GLN A 27 -29.07 -19.04 9.77
C GLN A 27 -28.66 -18.16 10.96
N THR A 28 -27.99 -17.03 10.69
CA THR A 28 -27.43 -16.14 11.72
C THR A 28 -27.60 -14.69 11.27
N ASP A 29 -27.96 -13.81 12.18
CA ASP A 29 -28.09 -12.40 11.91
C ASP A 29 -26.71 -11.79 11.51
N PRO A 30 -26.64 -10.86 10.56
CA PRO A 30 -25.40 -10.28 10.10
C PRO A 30 -24.55 -9.62 11.20
N ASP A 31 -25.18 -9.09 12.25
CA ASP A 31 -24.52 -8.48 13.41
C ASP A 31 -23.87 -9.50 14.36
N LYS A 32 -24.09 -10.81 14.14
CA LYS A 32 -23.40 -11.92 14.81
C LYS A 32 -22.24 -12.48 14.04
N ILE A 33 -21.93 -11.89 12.87
CA ILE A 33 -20.83 -12.30 12.01
C ILE A 33 -19.71 -11.26 12.10
N GLY A 34 -18.54 -11.66 12.60
CA GLY A 34 -17.32 -10.85 12.59
C GLY A 34 -16.46 -11.19 11.38
N TYR A 35 -16.05 -10.18 10.59
CA TYR A 35 -15.07 -10.32 9.51
C TYR A 35 -13.95 -9.32 9.72
N PHE A 36 -12.76 -9.79 10.01
CA PHE A 36 -11.62 -8.96 10.33
C PHE A 36 -10.50 -9.17 9.32
N ALA A 37 -10.08 -8.08 8.68
CA ALA A 37 -8.95 -8.06 7.76
C ALA A 37 -7.81 -7.21 8.33
N PHE A 38 -6.60 -7.52 7.88
CA PHE A 38 -5.40 -6.78 8.33
C PHE A 38 -5.43 -5.31 7.91
N THR A 39 -5.85 -4.99 6.66
CA THR A 39 -5.90 -3.62 6.16
C THR A 39 -7.34 -3.11 6.01
N GLN A 40 -7.53 -1.79 6.07
CA GLN A 40 -8.83 -1.17 5.78
C GLN A 40 -9.29 -1.48 4.36
N LYS A 41 -8.39 -1.42 3.38
CA LYS A 41 -8.71 -1.75 1.99
C LYS A 41 -9.28 -3.16 1.85
N ALA A 42 -8.63 -4.16 2.47
CA ALA A 42 -9.11 -5.54 2.43
C ALA A 42 -10.46 -5.70 3.15
N ALA A 43 -10.65 -5.05 4.30
CA ALA A 43 -11.91 -5.06 5.02
C ALA A 43 -13.07 -4.43 4.21
N HIS A 44 -12.82 -3.29 3.55
CA HIS A 44 -13.80 -2.63 2.69
C HIS A 44 -14.10 -3.48 1.45
N GLU A 45 -13.09 -4.05 0.80
CA GLU A 45 -13.29 -4.93 -0.36
C GLU A 45 -14.14 -6.16 0.00
N ALA A 46 -13.88 -6.79 1.13
CA ALA A 46 -14.69 -7.91 1.63
C ALA A 46 -16.13 -7.48 1.93
N ARG A 47 -16.31 -6.34 2.59
CA ARG A 47 -17.64 -5.76 2.87
C ARG A 47 -18.39 -5.44 1.59
N ASP A 48 -17.78 -4.73 0.65
CA ASP A 48 -18.42 -4.32 -0.61
C ASP A 48 -18.81 -5.54 -1.46
N ARG A 49 -17.97 -6.58 -1.49
CA ARG A 49 -18.31 -7.86 -2.11
C ARG A 49 -19.50 -8.53 -1.41
N ALA A 50 -19.55 -8.52 -0.07
CA ALA A 50 -20.66 -9.08 0.69
C ALA A 50 -21.96 -8.30 0.45
N ILE A 51 -21.93 -6.97 0.49
CA ILE A 51 -23.06 -6.09 0.17
C ILE A 51 -23.64 -6.44 -1.19
N LYS A 52 -22.77 -6.48 -2.23
CA LYS A 52 -23.21 -6.80 -3.60
C LYS A 52 -23.73 -8.22 -3.75
N LYS A 53 -23.07 -9.20 -3.09
CA LYS A 53 -23.42 -10.61 -3.23
C LYS A 53 -24.73 -10.97 -2.51
N PHE A 54 -24.97 -10.35 -1.36
CA PHE A 54 -26.09 -10.71 -0.47
C PHE A 54 -27.20 -9.68 -0.46
N ASN A 55 -27.08 -8.63 -1.27
CA ASN A 55 -28.03 -7.51 -1.34
C ASN A 55 -28.27 -6.86 0.04
N LEU A 56 -27.20 -6.64 0.79
CA LEU A 56 -27.19 -6.00 2.10
C LEU A 56 -26.77 -4.53 1.99
N THR A 57 -26.86 -3.81 3.11
CA THR A 57 -26.33 -2.45 3.26
C THR A 57 -25.06 -2.44 4.11
N GLU A 58 -24.37 -1.30 4.20
CA GLU A 58 -23.21 -1.14 5.08
C GLU A 58 -23.59 -1.30 6.56
N ASP A 59 -24.76 -0.83 6.93
CA ASP A 59 -25.28 -0.90 8.31
C ASP A 59 -25.61 -2.34 8.74
N ASP A 60 -25.95 -3.21 7.79
CA ASP A 60 -26.21 -4.63 8.06
C ASP A 60 -24.91 -5.39 8.41
N LEU A 61 -23.74 -4.89 8.02
CA LEU A 61 -22.44 -5.53 8.22
C LEU A 61 -21.53 -4.73 9.18
N PRO A 62 -21.95 -4.48 10.44
CA PRO A 62 -21.25 -3.58 11.37
C PRO A 62 -19.86 -4.07 11.78
N TYR A 63 -19.55 -5.34 11.57
CA TYR A 63 -18.29 -5.97 11.99
C TYR A 63 -17.41 -6.48 10.82
N PHE A 64 -17.63 -5.99 9.61
CA PHE A 64 -16.71 -6.15 8.49
C PHE A 64 -15.68 -5.01 8.51
N ARG A 65 -14.57 -5.20 9.23
CA ARG A 65 -13.61 -4.12 9.53
C ARG A 65 -12.23 -4.62 9.94
N THR A 66 -11.31 -3.69 10.26
CA THR A 66 -10.03 -4.03 10.90
C THR A 66 -10.19 -4.20 12.41
N LEU A 67 -9.26 -4.90 13.06
CA LEU A 67 -9.21 -5.04 14.53
C LEU A 67 -9.17 -3.68 15.22
N HIS A 68 -8.37 -2.73 14.73
CA HIS A 68 -8.31 -1.37 15.27
C HIS A 68 -9.67 -0.65 15.19
N SER A 69 -10.37 -0.77 14.06
CA SER A 69 -11.71 -0.18 13.91
C SER A 69 -12.75 -0.80 14.86
N LEU A 70 -12.63 -2.10 15.16
CA LEU A 70 -13.45 -2.75 16.19
C LEU A 70 -13.14 -2.17 17.58
N ALA A 71 -11.85 -2.14 17.95
CA ALA A 71 -11.39 -1.61 19.23
C ALA A 71 -11.84 -0.16 19.43
N PHE A 72 -11.59 0.72 18.45
CA PHE A 72 -12.00 2.12 18.47
C PHE A 72 -13.48 2.29 18.81
N ARG A 73 -14.36 1.57 18.11
CA ARG A 73 -15.82 1.67 18.31
C ARG A 73 -16.25 1.09 19.66
N LYS A 74 -15.73 -0.06 20.06
CA LYS A 74 -16.16 -0.75 21.28
C LYS A 74 -15.62 -0.10 22.56
N LEU A 75 -14.50 0.57 22.48
CA LEU A 75 -13.99 1.41 23.57
C LEU A 75 -14.75 2.75 23.68
N GLY A 76 -15.50 3.14 22.65
CA GLY A 76 -16.23 4.40 22.60
C GLY A 76 -15.33 5.62 22.40
N LEU A 77 -14.18 5.42 21.71
CA LEU A 77 -13.19 6.48 21.49
C LEU A 77 -13.70 7.53 20.51
N LYS A 78 -13.21 8.75 20.69
CA LYS A 78 -13.38 9.85 19.73
C LYS A 78 -12.08 10.08 18.99
N LYS A 79 -12.17 10.66 17.77
CA LYS A 79 -10.98 10.91 16.92
C LYS A 79 -9.95 11.85 17.56
N ASP A 80 -10.39 12.80 18.38
CA ASP A 80 -9.54 13.73 19.11
C ASP A 80 -8.78 13.10 20.29
N GLN A 81 -9.20 11.92 20.73
CA GLN A 81 -8.50 11.11 21.73
C GLN A 81 -7.39 10.22 21.12
N VAL A 82 -7.27 10.16 19.79
CA VAL A 82 -6.26 9.33 19.14
C VAL A 82 -5.02 10.15 18.83
N MET A 83 -3.85 9.60 19.15
CA MET A 83 -2.55 10.20 18.81
C MET A 83 -2.47 10.49 17.31
N GLN A 84 -2.10 11.73 17.00
CA GLN A 84 -1.93 12.22 15.64
C GLN A 84 -0.47 12.61 15.40
N PRO A 85 0.02 12.73 14.16
CA PRO A 85 1.39 13.16 13.86
C PRO A 85 1.85 14.41 14.61
N ARG A 86 0.95 15.37 14.83
CA ARG A 86 1.22 16.60 15.58
C ARG A 86 1.61 16.35 17.03
N HIS A 87 1.02 15.32 17.68
CA HIS A 87 1.30 15.00 19.09
C HIS A 87 2.70 14.41 19.26
N TYR A 88 3.15 13.57 18.32
CA TYR A 88 4.53 13.05 18.32
C TYR A 88 5.55 14.17 18.08
N LYS A 89 5.24 15.13 17.19
CA LYS A 89 6.10 16.32 16.98
C LYS A 89 6.17 17.22 18.20
N ASP A 90 5.05 17.40 18.91
CA ASP A 90 5.03 18.18 20.16
C ASP A 90 5.84 17.48 21.27
N LEU A 91 5.68 16.17 21.42
CA LEU A 91 6.48 15.36 22.32
C LEU A 91 7.98 15.49 22.01
N GLY A 92 8.38 15.36 20.76
CA GLY A 92 9.77 15.51 20.33
C GLY A 92 10.35 16.89 20.66
N LYS A 93 9.57 17.97 20.48
CA LYS A 93 9.97 19.32 20.88
C LYS A 93 10.17 19.46 22.40
N LYS A 94 9.26 18.90 23.19
CA LYS A 94 9.35 18.94 24.67
C LYS A 94 10.57 18.21 25.20
N LEU A 95 11.00 17.15 24.55
CA LEU A 95 12.11 16.30 24.95
C LEU A 95 13.43 16.62 24.25
N GLY A 96 13.45 17.59 23.34
CA GLY A 96 14.65 18.03 22.66
C GLY A 96 15.17 17.04 21.59
N PHE A 97 14.33 16.12 21.09
CA PHE A 97 14.69 15.28 19.96
C PHE A 97 13.79 15.54 18.73
N PRO A 98 14.35 15.56 17.53
CA PRO A 98 13.56 15.87 16.34
C PRO A 98 12.61 14.72 15.97
N VAL A 99 11.32 15.04 15.79
CA VAL A 99 10.35 14.17 15.15
C VAL A 99 9.72 14.97 14.02
N THR A 100 10.16 14.73 12.80
CA THR A 100 9.60 15.42 11.62
C THR A 100 8.42 14.64 11.05
N TYR A 101 8.47 13.31 11.20
CA TYR A 101 7.44 12.40 10.74
C TYR A 101 7.20 11.27 11.76
N ALA A 102 5.94 11.07 12.13
CA ALA A 102 5.48 9.92 12.88
C ALA A 102 3.99 9.71 12.61
N ASP A 103 3.60 8.55 12.07
CA ASP A 103 2.22 8.26 11.70
C ASP A 103 1.96 6.76 11.62
N TYR A 104 0.67 6.39 11.62
CA TYR A 104 0.22 5.03 11.36
C TYR A 104 -0.26 4.89 9.90
N GLN A 105 0.28 3.90 9.21
CA GLN A 105 -0.11 3.57 7.85
C GLN A 105 -1.35 2.68 7.87
N GLU A 106 -2.53 3.28 7.96
CA GLU A 106 -3.81 2.56 8.06
C GLU A 106 -4.02 1.60 6.87
N ASP A 107 -3.59 2.00 5.68
CA ASP A 107 -3.65 1.16 4.46
C ASP A 107 -2.76 -0.08 4.55
N GLN A 108 -1.81 -0.11 5.47
CA GLN A 108 -0.89 -1.22 5.72
C GLN A 108 -1.14 -1.87 7.10
N GLY A 109 -2.40 -1.92 7.55
CA GLY A 109 -2.75 -2.61 8.79
C GLY A 109 -2.39 -1.85 10.07
N GLY A 110 -2.20 -0.53 9.99
CA GLY A 110 -1.84 0.29 11.16
C GLY A 110 -0.36 0.21 11.53
N ILE A 111 0.52 -0.07 10.57
CA ILE A 111 1.97 -0.07 10.79
C ILE A 111 2.44 1.33 11.17
N PHE A 112 3.13 1.44 12.30
CA PHE A 112 3.75 2.69 12.73
C PHE A 112 5.02 2.98 11.94
N THR A 113 5.13 4.20 11.45
CA THR A 113 6.32 4.72 10.77
C THR A 113 6.76 6.04 11.38
N SER A 114 8.05 6.22 11.59
CA SER A 114 8.63 7.44 12.14
C SER A 114 10.08 7.61 11.69
N ASP A 115 10.55 8.84 11.67
CA ASP A 115 11.97 9.19 11.58
C ASP A 115 12.68 9.09 12.94
N SER A 116 11.94 8.93 14.04
CA SER A 116 12.49 8.65 15.37
C SER A 116 12.61 7.15 15.61
N GLU A 117 13.84 6.66 15.69
CA GLU A 117 14.11 5.24 15.98
C GLU A 117 13.64 4.86 17.40
N TYR A 118 13.72 5.74 18.37
CA TYR A 118 13.20 5.50 19.72
C TYR A 118 11.69 5.22 19.71
N LEU A 119 10.91 6.01 18.99
CA LEU A 119 9.47 5.77 18.86
C LEU A 119 9.18 4.45 18.18
N ARG A 120 9.96 4.09 17.15
CA ARG A 120 9.82 2.79 16.44
C ARG A 120 10.11 1.61 17.37
N ILE A 121 11.17 1.70 18.19
CA ILE A 121 11.50 0.68 19.20
C ILE A 121 10.35 0.50 20.18
N ILE A 122 9.80 1.59 20.72
CA ILE A 122 8.71 1.55 21.69
C ILE A 122 7.47 0.90 21.08
N GLN A 123 7.07 1.30 19.87
CA GLN A 123 5.90 0.75 19.20
C GLN A 123 6.08 -0.73 18.85
N LEU A 124 7.28 -1.11 18.38
CA LEU A 124 7.58 -2.49 18.02
C LEU A 124 7.63 -3.41 19.27
N ALA A 125 8.12 -2.89 20.38
CA ALA A 125 8.12 -3.61 21.67
C ALA A 125 6.69 -3.96 22.09
N GLN A 126 5.76 -3.00 22.00
CA GLN A 126 4.35 -3.24 22.30
C GLN A 126 3.74 -4.32 21.40
N LEU A 127 3.97 -4.24 20.08
CA LEU A 127 3.45 -5.22 19.11
C LEU A 127 3.96 -6.64 19.38
N ARG A 128 5.17 -6.77 19.94
CA ARG A 128 5.83 -8.04 20.31
C ARG A 128 5.58 -8.49 21.73
N ASN A 129 4.80 -7.75 22.52
CA ASN A 129 4.57 -8.01 23.95
C ASN A 129 5.85 -8.14 24.77
N ILE A 130 6.87 -7.31 24.49
CA ILE A 130 8.14 -7.23 25.20
C ILE A 130 8.39 -5.79 25.70
N THR A 131 9.40 -5.60 26.55
CA THR A 131 9.76 -4.24 26.99
C THR A 131 10.54 -3.48 25.91
N PRO A 132 10.51 -2.13 25.92
CA PRO A 132 11.33 -1.33 25.01
C PRO A 132 12.83 -1.66 25.11
N GLU A 133 13.34 -1.98 26.31
CA GLU A 133 14.72 -2.36 26.53
C GLU A 133 15.05 -3.72 25.88
N GLN A 134 14.16 -4.71 25.98
CA GLN A 134 14.32 -5.98 25.29
C GLN A 134 14.30 -5.78 23.77
N GLN A 135 13.41 -4.92 23.26
CA GLN A 135 13.38 -4.59 21.84
C GLN A 135 14.64 -3.86 21.38
N PHE A 136 15.19 -2.99 22.20
CA PHE A 136 16.45 -2.30 21.95
C PHE A 136 17.61 -3.29 21.81
N ASP A 137 17.68 -4.30 22.66
CA ASP A 137 18.72 -5.35 22.61
C ASP A 137 18.61 -6.26 21.39
N LEU A 138 17.40 -6.42 20.84
CA LEU A 138 17.16 -7.18 19.61
C LEU A 138 17.48 -6.40 18.35
N GLN A 139 17.63 -5.06 18.44
CA GLN A 139 17.95 -4.24 17.29
C GLN A 139 19.45 -4.13 17.04
N GLU A 140 19.79 -4.26 15.78
CA GLU A 140 21.12 -3.95 15.28
C GLU A 140 21.18 -2.46 14.92
N HIS A 141 22.33 -1.85 14.94
CA HIS A 141 22.52 -0.42 14.63
C HIS A 141 21.96 0.56 15.68
N THR A 142 22.00 0.16 16.95
CA THR A 142 21.74 1.08 18.08
C THR A 142 22.97 1.90 18.47
N GLN A 143 24.02 1.90 17.64
CA GLN A 143 25.31 2.56 17.98
C GLN A 143 25.16 4.05 18.32
N ASP A 144 24.16 4.72 17.74
CA ASP A 144 23.87 6.13 17.96
C ASP A 144 22.69 6.34 18.93
N LEU A 145 22.18 5.26 19.56
CA LEU A 145 21.04 5.31 20.46
C LEU A 145 21.45 4.97 21.90
N GLU A 146 20.93 5.74 22.84
CA GLU A 146 21.17 5.54 24.26
C GLU A 146 19.97 4.87 24.95
N ARG A 147 20.23 3.81 25.71
CA ARG A 147 19.20 3.05 26.44
C ARG A 147 18.47 3.93 27.48
N ASP A 148 19.18 4.83 28.15
CA ASP A 148 18.58 5.73 29.14
C ASP A 148 17.67 6.76 28.45
N GLN A 149 18.06 7.25 27.29
CA GLN A 149 17.20 8.12 26.47
C GLN A 149 15.92 7.40 26.02
N LEU A 150 16.02 6.13 25.61
CA LEU A 150 14.84 5.31 25.28
C LEU A 150 13.87 5.24 26.46
N ARG A 151 14.38 4.99 27.67
CA ARG A 151 13.56 4.92 28.89
C ARG A 151 12.89 6.25 29.23
N ILE A 152 13.60 7.36 29.05
CA ILE A 152 13.06 8.70 29.28
C ILE A 152 11.91 8.94 28.26
N ILE A 153 12.14 8.67 26.96
CA ILE A 153 11.14 8.89 25.91
C ILE A 153 9.91 8.00 26.13
N HIS A 154 10.10 6.74 26.51
CA HIS A 154 9.00 5.81 26.80
C HIS A 154 8.12 6.32 27.96
N ASN A 155 8.74 6.74 29.06
CA ASN A 155 8.02 7.25 30.22
C ASN A 155 7.29 8.57 29.91
N GLU A 156 7.94 9.46 29.16
CA GLU A 156 7.35 10.73 28.79
C GLU A 156 6.22 10.57 27.75
N LEU A 157 6.32 9.61 26.83
CA LEU A 157 5.22 9.25 25.93
C LEU A 157 3.99 8.77 26.72
N ALA A 158 4.21 7.89 27.72
CA ALA A 158 3.12 7.42 28.58
C ALA A 158 2.51 8.56 29.40
N ARG A 159 3.35 9.47 29.97
CA ARG A 159 2.89 10.66 30.70
C ARG A 159 2.11 11.61 29.77
N TYR A 160 2.62 11.87 28.59
CA TYR A 160 1.97 12.72 27.58
C TYR A 160 0.58 12.17 27.21
N LYS A 161 0.47 10.88 26.89
CA LYS A 161 -0.82 10.25 26.61
C LYS A 161 -1.81 10.42 27.76
N LYS A 162 -1.36 10.23 28.99
CA LYS A 162 -2.19 10.41 30.20
C LYS A 162 -2.62 11.87 30.41
N GLU A 163 -1.69 12.82 30.28
CA GLU A 163 -1.93 14.27 30.49
C GLU A 163 -2.96 14.81 29.50
N TYR A 164 -2.87 14.41 28.24
CA TYR A 164 -3.77 14.89 27.18
C TYR A 164 -4.95 13.96 26.89
N ASN A 165 -5.16 12.93 27.72
CA ASN A 165 -6.20 11.90 27.54
C ASN A 165 -6.16 11.30 26.11
N LEU A 166 -4.98 10.91 25.67
CA LEU A 166 -4.71 10.35 24.35
C LEU A 166 -4.41 8.85 24.44
N ILE A 167 -4.71 8.16 23.36
CA ILE A 167 -4.46 6.74 23.14
C ILE A 167 -3.84 6.56 21.76
N ASP A 168 -2.86 5.70 21.60
CA ASP A 168 -2.35 5.34 20.28
C ASP A 168 -3.01 4.04 19.74
N PHE A 169 -2.62 3.63 18.55
CA PHE A 169 -3.21 2.45 17.90
C PHE A 169 -2.92 1.14 18.67
N ASN A 170 -1.73 1.03 19.26
CA ASN A 170 -1.37 -0.15 20.05
C ASN A 170 -2.13 -0.18 21.39
N ASP A 171 -2.27 0.96 22.03
CA ASP A 171 -3.08 1.07 23.26
C ASP A 171 -4.54 0.64 23.00
N MET A 172 -5.13 1.00 21.83
CA MET A 172 -6.50 0.58 21.49
C MET A 172 -6.64 -0.94 21.49
N ILE A 173 -5.70 -1.65 20.88
CA ILE A 173 -5.70 -3.11 20.82
C ILE A 173 -5.55 -3.69 22.24
N LEU A 174 -4.60 -3.16 23.02
CA LEU A 174 -4.32 -3.60 24.38
C LEU A 174 -5.51 -3.39 25.30
N ASP A 175 -6.11 -2.19 25.29
CA ASP A 175 -7.25 -1.84 26.14
C ASP A 175 -8.51 -2.63 25.77
N PHE A 176 -8.74 -2.85 24.46
CA PHE A 176 -9.83 -3.72 24.03
C PHE A 176 -9.61 -5.16 24.52
N THR A 177 -8.41 -5.68 24.38
CA THR A 177 -8.06 -7.06 24.79
C THR A 177 -8.29 -7.26 26.30
N LYS A 178 -7.95 -6.27 27.13
CA LYS A 178 -8.18 -6.27 28.58
C LYS A 178 -9.64 -6.03 28.98
N SER A 179 -10.43 -5.45 28.08
CA SER A 179 -11.84 -5.16 28.33
C SER A 179 -12.73 -6.38 28.03
N ASP A 180 -13.93 -6.44 28.64
CA ASP A 180 -14.94 -7.43 28.29
C ASP A 180 -15.93 -6.91 27.24
N LYS A 181 -15.48 -6.00 26.35
CA LYS A 181 -16.30 -5.32 25.37
C LYS A 181 -16.42 -6.04 24.00
N SER A 182 -15.85 -7.26 23.90
CA SER A 182 -16.00 -8.06 22.68
C SER A 182 -17.47 -8.37 22.39
N PRO A 183 -17.96 -8.11 21.17
CA PRO A 183 -19.30 -8.57 20.76
C PRO A 183 -19.40 -10.10 20.87
N LYS A 184 -20.62 -10.57 21.07
CA LYS A 184 -20.89 -12.02 20.99
C LYS A 184 -21.14 -12.39 19.54
N PHE A 185 -20.20 -13.06 18.95
CA PHE A 185 -20.30 -13.57 17.58
C PHE A 185 -20.71 -15.07 17.58
N ASP A 186 -21.49 -15.47 16.59
CA ASP A 186 -21.71 -16.88 16.28
C ASP A 186 -20.54 -17.42 15.45
N VAL A 187 -20.01 -16.58 14.55
CA VAL A 187 -18.84 -16.92 13.74
C VAL A 187 -17.92 -15.72 13.54
N VAL A 188 -16.61 -15.98 13.48
CA VAL A 188 -15.59 -14.99 13.19
C VAL A 188 -14.71 -15.44 12.02
N PHE A 189 -14.50 -14.52 11.09
CA PHE A 189 -13.59 -14.67 9.95
C PHE A 189 -12.41 -13.73 10.13
N ILE A 190 -11.20 -14.22 9.92
CA ILE A 190 -9.95 -13.47 9.99
C ILE A 190 -9.20 -13.68 8.68
N ASP A 191 -8.99 -12.62 7.92
CA ASP A 191 -8.28 -12.66 6.64
C ASP A 191 -6.88 -12.07 6.77
N GLU A 192 -5.92 -12.61 6.01
CA GLU A 192 -4.49 -12.25 6.04
C GLU A 192 -3.86 -12.38 7.45
N ALA A 193 -4.22 -13.44 8.17
CA ALA A 193 -3.85 -13.63 9.57
C ALA A 193 -2.34 -13.78 9.81
N GLN A 194 -1.54 -14.16 8.80
CA GLN A 194 -0.08 -14.24 8.89
C GLN A 194 0.60 -12.87 9.12
N ASP A 195 -0.14 -11.77 8.94
CA ASP A 195 0.38 -10.41 9.15
C ASP A 195 0.06 -9.84 10.55
N LEU A 196 -0.66 -10.56 11.38
CA LEU A 196 -1.02 -10.12 12.73
C LEU A 196 0.21 -10.11 13.65
N SER A 197 0.34 -9.05 14.46
CA SER A 197 1.32 -9.00 15.56
C SER A 197 0.89 -9.85 16.75
N LEU A 198 1.79 -10.16 17.69
CA LEU A 198 1.44 -10.87 18.92
C LEU A 198 0.30 -10.19 19.69
N MET A 199 0.33 -8.87 19.79
CA MET A 199 -0.73 -8.10 20.43
C MET A 199 -2.09 -8.28 19.70
N GLN A 200 -2.09 -8.27 18.38
CA GLN A 200 -3.30 -8.51 17.57
C GLN A 200 -3.76 -9.96 17.66
N TRP A 201 -2.85 -10.92 17.78
CA TRP A 201 -3.17 -12.32 18.08
C TRP A 201 -3.88 -12.46 19.41
N ASP A 202 -3.44 -11.76 20.46
CA ASP A 202 -4.08 -11.79 21.78
C ASP A 202 -5.49 -11.20 21.73
N MET A 203 -5.67 -10.07 21.04
CA MET A 203 -7.02 -9.53 20.77
C MET A 203 -7.90 -10.53 20.03
N THR A 204 -7.38 -11.14 18.99
CA THR A 204 -8.10 -12.11 18.17
C THR A 204 -8.48 -13.35 18.98
N ARG A 205 -7.56 -13.86 19.83
CA ARG A 205 -7.85 -14.96 20.77
C ARG A 205 -8.97 -14.59 21.74
N SER A 206 -8.99 -13.38 22.25
CA SER A 206 -10.05 -12.89 23.16
C SER A 206 -11.44 -12.86 22.50
N ILE A 207 -11.50 -12.65 21.18
CA ILE A 207 -12.73 -12.66 20.39
C ILE A 207 -13.17 -14.10 20.12
N TRP A 208 -12.31 -14.93 19.51
CA TRP A 208 -12.74 -16.28 19.08
C TRP A 208 -12.98 -17.27 20.22
N ASN A 209 -12.34 -17.09 21.38
CA ASN A 209 -12.60 -17.95 22.54
C ASN A 209 -14.04 -17.84 23.07
N LYS A 210 -14.75 -16.77 22.69
CA LYS A 210 -16.19 -16.55 23.00
C LYS A 210 -17.10 -16.88 21.82
N THR A 211 -16.55 -17.42 20.73
CA THR A 211 -17.24 -17.64 19.44
C THR A 211 -17.37 -19.15 19.19
N LYS A 212 -18.50 -19.58 18.65
CA LYS A 212 -18.75 -20.99 18.34
C LYS A 212 -17.82 -21.49 17.24
N ASP A 213 -17.72 -20.73 16.15
CA ASP A 213 -16.94 -21.10 14.99
C ASP A 213 -15.98 -19.96 14.58
N SER A 214 -14.79 -20.33 14.11
CA SER A 214 -13.81 -19.37 13.59
C SER A 214 -13.12 -19.89 12.33
N PHE A 215 -12.99 -19.02 11.33
CA PHE A 215 -12.26 -19.27 10.10
C PHE A 215 -11.08 -18.30 10.01
N ILE A 216 -9.88 -18.83 9.99
CA ILE A 216 -8.64 -18.05 9.98
C ILE A 216 -7.93 -18.34 8.67
N ALA A 217 -7.89 -17.35 7.77
CA ALA A 217 -7.25 -17.48 6.46
C ALA A 217 -5.91 -16.77 6.43
N GLY A 218 -4.95 -17.40 5.78
CA GLY A 218 -3.63 -16.83 5.60
C GLY A 218 -2.72 -17.68 4.73
N ASP A 219 -1.52 -17.15 4.53
CA ASP A 219 -0.41 -17.83 3.87
C ASP A 219 0.91 -17.41 4.54
N ASP A 220 1.51 -18.29 5.31
CA ASP A 220 2.77 -18.03 6.01
C ASP A 220 3.93 -17.73 5.05
N ASP A 221 3.87 -18.24 3.81
CA ASP A 221 4.84 -17.90 2.78
C ASP A 221 4.69 -16.44 2.26
N GLN A 222 3.56 -15.76 2.56
CA GLN A 222 3.33 -14.35 2.27
C GLN A 222 3.47 -13.42 3.48
N ALA A 223 4.03 -13.89 4.60
CA ALA A 223 4.26 -13.10 5.81
C ALA A 223 5.49 -12.21 5.66
N ILE A 224 5.29 -10.98 5.17
CA ILE A 224 6.39 -10.04 4.86
C ILE A 224 6.48 -8.84 5.81
N PHE A 225 5.65 -8.76 6.85
CA PHE A 225 5.61 -7.63 7.77
C PHE A 225 6.25 -7.92 9.15
N ARG A 226 7.13 -8.93 9.27
CA ARG A 226 7.85 -9.22 10.53
C ARG A 226 8.67 -8.03 11.03
N TRP A 227 9.27 -7.25 10.12
CA TRP A 227 9.98 -6.01 10.44
C TRP A 227 9.07 -4.96 11.09
N ALA A 228 7.76 -5.03 10.87
CA ALA A 228 6.74 -4.16 11.43
C ALA A 228 5.97 -4.81 12.60
N GLY A 229 6.47 -5.93 13.13
CA GLY A 229 5.92 -6.60 14.31
C GLY A 229 4.97 -7.75 14.04
N ALA A 230 4.71 -8.12 12.79
CA ALA A 230 3.92 -9.31 12.47
C ALA A 230 4.60 -10.58 13.03
N ASP A 231 3.79 -11.50 13.53
CA ASP A 231 4.22 -12.75 14.13
C ASP A 231 3.66 -13.97 13.39
N VAL A 232 4.42 -14.39 12.37
CA VAL A 232 4.06 -15.55 11.55
C VAL A 232 4.13 -16.87 12.34
N ASP A 233 4.95 -16.92 13.38
CA ASP A 233 5.10 -18.13 14.20
C ASP A 233 3.80 -18.49 14.92
N SER A 234 3.05 -17.48 15.39
CA SER A 234 1.68 -17.69 15.91
C SER A 234 0.71 -18.24 14.85
N PHE A 235 0.86 -17.87 13.58
CA PHE A 235 0.04 -18.44 12.51
C PHE A 235 0.42 -19.89 12.23
N ILE A 236 1.72 -20.19 12.14
CA ILE A 236 2.24 -21.55 11.91
C ILE A 236 1.84 -22.50 13.04
N ALA A 237 1.83 -22.02 14.29
CA ALA A 237 1.50 -22.79 15.48
C ALA A 237 -0.02 -22.94 15.73
N LEU A 238 -0.89 -22.47 14.82
CA LEU A 238 -2.34 -22.59 15.00
C LEU A 238 -2.79 -24.06 15.01
N GLU A 239 -3.59 -24.40 16.00
CA GLU A 239 -4.26 -25.69 16.08
C GLU A 239 -5.70 -25.59 15.59
N GLY A 240 -6.13 -26.51 14.74
CA GLY A 240 -7.47 -26.55 14.17
C GLY A 240 -7.61 -27.50 12.98
N GLN A 241 -8.74 -27.46 12.33
CA GLN A 241 -8.96 -28.18 11.08
C GLN A 241 -8.38 -27.37 9.92
N TYR A 242 -7.42 -27.96 9.20
CA TYR A 242 -6.84 -27.32 8.02
C TYR A 242 -7.74 -27.50 6.79
N LEU A 243 -7.94 -26.41 6.07
CA LEU A 243 -8.60 -26.37 4.76
C LEU A 243 -7.60 -25.77 3.74
N PRO A 244 -6.80 -26.60 3.07
CA PRO A 244 -5.86 -26.12 2.06
C PRO A 244 -6.61 -25.76 0.77
N LEU A 245 -6.30 -24.59 0.21
CA LEU A 245 -6.72 -24.17 -1.12
C LEU A 245 -5.60 -24.49 -2.10
N THR A 246 -5.81 -25.46 -2.96
CA THR A 246 -4.74 -26.04 -3.78
C THR A 246 -4.67 -25.49 -5.20
N GLN A 247 -5.70 -24.81 -5.71
CA GLN A 247 -5.73 -24.29 -7.07
C GLN A 247 -5.55 -22.78 -7.11
N SER A 248 -4.49 -22.30 -7.74
CA SER A 248 -4.35 -20.88 -8.05
C SER A 248 -5.07 -20.51 -9.36
N TYR A 249 -5.83 -19.43 -9.31
CA TYR A 249 -6.50 -18.83 -10.48
C TYR A 249 -5.72 -17.65 -11.06
N ARG A 250 -4.58 -17.31 -10.45
CA ARG A 250 -3.73 -16.18 -10.84
C ARG A 250 -2.43 -16.64 -11.51
N ILE A 251 -1.71 -17.54 -10.86
CA ILE A 251 -0.30 -17.78 -11.12
C ILE A 251 -0.13 -18.78 -12.27
N PRO A 252 0.56 -18.39 -13.38
CA PRO A 252 0.84 -19.30 -14.49
C PRO A 252 1.98 -20.27 -14.15
N ALA A 253 2.07 -21.38 -14.91
CA ALA A 253 2.94 -22.51 -14.60
C ALA A 253 4.42 -22.16 -14.45
N LYS A 254 5.00 -21.34 -15.34
CA LYS A 254 6.42 -20.97 -15.25
C LYS A 254 6.72 -20.10 -14.04
N VAL A 255 5.81 -19.16 -13.68
CA VAL A 255 5.96 -18.33 -12.48
C VAL A 255 5.78 -19.18 -11.22
N HIS A 256 4.85 -20.15 -11.24
CA HIS A 256 4.68 -21.11 -10.16
C HIS A 256 5.97 -21.92 -9.90
N GLY A 257 6.60 -22.46 -10.96
CA GLY A 257 7.86 -23.18 -10.82
C GLY A 257 8.95 -22.35 -10.14
N LEU A 258 9.09 -21.07 -10.54
CA LEU A 258 10.01 -20.14 -9.87
C LEU A 258 9.61 -19.92 -8.40
N ALA A 259 8.33 -19.65 -8.13
CA ALA A 259 7.80 -19.41 -6.79
C ALA A 259 8.03 -20.61 -5.86
N MET A 260 7.83 -21.83 -6.34
CA MET A 260 8.14 -23.06 -5.59
C MET A 260 9.64 -23.17 -5.29
N GLY A 261 10.52 -22.80 -6.22
CA GLY A 261 11.95 -22.72 -5.97
C GLY A 261 12.33 -21.73 -4.87
N ILE A 262 11.60 -20.61 -4.75
CA ILE A 262 11.81 -19.63 -3.68
C ILE A 262 11.36 -20.18 -2.32
N ILE A 263 10.12 -20.66 -2.21
CA ILE A 263 9.57 -21.09 -0.91
C ILE A 263 10.26 -22.32 -0.36
N ASN A 264 10.83 -23.18 -1.19
CA ASN A 264 11.63 -24.32 -0.75
C ASN A 264 12.92 -23.92 -0.02
N LYS A 265 13.33 -22.64 -0.10
CA LYS A 265 14.44 -22.08 0.68
C LYS A 265 14.01 -21.64 2.08
N ILE A 266 12.70 -21.52 2.36
CA ILE A 266 12.15 -21.11 3.65
C ILE A 266 12.15 -22.30 4.62
N ARG A 267 12.78 -22.13 5.78
CA ARG A 267 12.94 -23.19 6.78
C ARG A 267 11.73 -23.35 7.69
N ASN A 268 11.18 -22.23 8.17
CA ASN A 268 10.04 -22.22 9.07
C ASN A 268 8.75 -21.87 8.31
N ARG A 269 8.02 -22.91 7.86
CA ARG A 269 6.79 -22.77 7.10
C ARG A 269 5.86 -23.98 7.28
N ILE A 270 4.57 -23.79 6.99
CA ILE A 270 3.62 -24.89 6.86
C ILE A 270 3.86 -25.57 5.51
N ASP A 271 4.07 -26.88 5.53
CA ASP A 271 4.19 -27.65 4.28
C ASP A 271 2.84 -27.67 3.55
N LYS A 272 2.84 -27.17 2.32
CA LYS A 272 1.66 -27.09 1.46
C LYS A 272 2.04 -27.12 -0.01
N THR A 273 1.22 -27.79 -0.79
CA THR A 273 1.33 -27.88 -2.24
C THR A 273 0.14 -27.20 -2.89
N TRP A 274 0.36 -26.60 -4.04
CA TRP A 274 -0.69 -25.95 -4.80
C TRP A 274 -0.36 -25.96 -6.30
N GLU A 275 -1.39 -25.83 -7.13
CA GLU A 275 -1.29 -25.92 -8.58
C GLU A 275 -1.42 -24.55 -9.23
N PRO A 276 -0.68 -24.30 -10.30
CA PRO A 276 -0.82 -23.10 -11.10
C PRO A 276 -2.14 -23.12 -11.88
N ARG A 277 -2.56 -21.99 -12.42
CA ARG A 277 -3.60 -21.97 -13.44
C ARG A 277 -3.09 -22.63 -14.75
N VAL A 278 -4.01 -22.94 -15.65
CA VAL A 278 -3.72 -23.68 -16.90
C VAL A 278 -2.72 -22.95 -17.83
N SER A 279 -2.64 -21.61 -17.79
CA SER A 279 -1.72 -20.81 -18.61
C SER A 279 -0.25 -21.10 -18.25
N GLN A 280 0.60 -21.20 -19.28
CA GLN A 280 2.05 -21.35 -19.08
C GLN A 280 2.71 -20.08 -18.55
N GLY A 281 2.25 -18.90 -18.98
CA GLY A 281 2.89 -17.63 -18.72
C GLY A 281 4.29 -17.51 -19.31
N ASN A 282 4.96 -16.39 -19.05
CA ASN A 282 6.31 -16.15 -19.53
C ASN A 282 7.22 -15.68 -18.38
N LEU A 283 8.49 -16.09 -18.47
CA LEU A 283 9.55 -15.68 -17.57
C LEU A 283 10.70 -15.13 -18.43
N HIS A 284 11.04 -13.87 -18.22
CA HIS A 284 12.10 -13.17 -18.93
C HIS A 284 13.16 -12.66 -17.96
N ARG A 285 14.41 -12.68 -18.37
CA ARG A 285 15.55 -12.15 -17.60
C ARG A 285 16.20 -11.01 -18.37
N HIS A 286 16.51 -9.94 -17.65
CA HIS A 286 17.06 -8.70 -18.20
C HIS A 286 18.20 -8.19 -17.33
N PHE A 287 19.12 -7.45 -17.90
CA PHE A 287 20.17 -6.74 -17.16
C PHE A 287 19.77 -5.29 -16.84
N ASP A 288 18.85 -4.73 -17.61
CA ASP A 288 18.35 -3.36 -17.45
C ASP A 288 16.86 -3.25 -17.82
N VAL A 289 16.23 -2.17 -17.37
CA VAL A 289 14.80 -1.90 -17.64
C VAL A 289 14.59 -1.41 -19.07
N GLU A 290 15.59 -0.87 -19.72
CA GLU A 290 15.49 -0.28 -21.06
C GLU A 290 15.28 -1.35 -22.13
N SER A 291 15.66 -2.58 -21.84
CA SER A 291 15.40 -3.75 -22.69
C SER A 291 13.95 -4.25 -22.64
N ILE A 292 13.10 -3.68 -21.75
CA ILE A 292 11.71 -4.09 -21.57
C ILE A 292 10.80 -3.07 -22.26
N ASP A 293 10.07 -3.52 -23.28
CA ASP A 293 9.07 -2.69 -23.95
C ASP A 293 7.78 -2.58 -23.09
N MET A 294 7.64 -1.44 -22.41
CA MET A 294 6.46 -1.11 -21.63
C MET A 294 5.50 -0.16 -22.36
N SER A 295 5.53 -0.10 -23.67
CA SER A 295 4.67 0.81 -24.46
C SER A 295 3.20 0.46 -24.41
N THR A 296 2.85 -0.79 -24.08
CA THR A 296 1.46 -1.29 -23.99
C THR A 296 1.26 -2.16 -22.76
N GLY A 297 -0.01 -2.45 -22.43
CA GLY A 297 -0.35 -3.32 -21.29
C GLY A 297 -0.31 -2.62 -19.93
N ASP A 298 -0.69 -3.34 -18.89
CA ASP A 298 -0.59 -2.93 -17.49
C ASP A 298 0.68 -3.51 -16.85
N TRP A 299 1.38 -2.69 -16.11
CA TRP A 299 2.70 -3.00 -15.55
C TRP A 299 2.80 -2.68 -14.08
N LEU A 300 3.39 -3.58 -13.31
CA LEU A 300 3.78 -3.37 -11.93
C LEU A 300 5.28 -3.58 -11.79
N VAL A 301 6.02 -2.51 -11.51
CA VAL A 301 7.48 -2.55 -11.34
C VAL A 301 7.80 -2.57 -9.85
N LEU A 302 8.48 -3.62 -9.41
CA LEU A 302 8.72 -3.92 -8.02
C LEU A 302 10.21 -3.89 -7.66
N SER A 303 10.52 -3.26 -6.55
CA SER A 303 11.86 -3.27 -5.97
C SER A 303 11.82 -3.57 -4.46
N ARG A 304 12.98 -3.94 -3.91
CA ARG A 304 13.12 -4.17 -2.47
C ARG A 304 12.97 -2.86 -1.67
N THR A 305 13.56 -1.79 -2.15
CA THR A 305 13.53 -0.47 -1.51
C THR A 305 13.20 0.62 -2.52
N ARG A 306 12.56 1.68 -2.05
CA ARG A 306 12.04 2.75 -2.90
C ARG A 306 13.12 3.44 -3.76
N HIS A 307 14.31 3.69 -3.21
CA HIS A 307 15.33 4.43 -3.94
C HIS A 307 15.85 3.68 -5.17
N MET A 308 15.71 2.34 -5.22
CA MET A 308 16.04 1.53 -6.39
C MET A 308 15.14 1.80 -7.59
N LEU A 309 13.98 2.42 -7.37
CA LEU A 309 13.06 2.82 -8.44
C LEU A 309 13.48 4.12 -9.13
N THR A 310 14.44 4.87 -8.59
CA THR A 310 14.84 6.19 -9.15
C THR A 310 15.37 6.07 -10.58
N ASP A 311 16.26 5.11 -10.84
CA ASP A 311 16.80 4.86 -12.19
C ASP A 311 15.69 4.45 -13.17
N ILE A 312 14.69 3.69 -12.65
CA ILE A 312 13.53 3.25 -13.43
C ILE A 312 12.64 4.46 -13.76
N GLU A 313 12.34 5.31 -12.76
CA GLU A 313 11.57 6.55 -12.98
C GLU A 313 12.24 7.42 -14.06
N GLU A 314 13.55 7.59 -13.99
CA GLU A 314 14.31 8.36 -14.98
C GLU A 314 14.24 7.72 -16.38
N SER A 315 14.36 6.41 -16.48
CA SER A 315 14.27 5.69 -17.75
C SER A 315 12.88 5.83 -18.37
N LEU A 316 11.81 5.58 -17.61
CA LEU A 316 10.42 5.75 -18.07
C LEU A 316 10.14 7.20 -18.49
N TYR A 317 10.68 8.17 -17.73
CA TYR A 317 10.56 9.59 -18.04
C TYR A 317 11.24 9.93 -19.37
N ARG A 318 12.46 9.44 -19.58
CA ARG A 318 13.20 9.62 -20.86
C ARG A 318 12.46 9.00 -22.04
N GLN A 319 11.83 7.84 -21.84
CA GLN A 319 11.04 7.15 -22.86
C GLN A 319 9.69 7.82 -23.14
N GLY A 320 9.22 8.69 -22.24
CA GLY A 320 7.92 9.35 -22.38
C GLY A 320 6.75 8.41 -22.07
N LEU A 321 6.92 7.52 -21.09
CA LEU A 321 5.90 6.61 -20.61
C LEU A 321 5.21 7.18 -19.36
N TYR A 322 3.88 7.03 -19.27
CA TYR A 322 3.09 7.54 -18.15
C TYR A 322 3.04 6.53 -17.03
N TYR A 323 3.55 6.92 -15.86
CA TYR A 323 3.62 6.07 -14.67
C TYR A 323 3.16 6.80 -13.41
N GLU A 324 2.86 6.02 -12.38
CA GLU A 324 2.63 6.53 -11.03
C GLU A 324 3.42 5.72 -10.00
N ASN A 325 3.72 6.36 -8.88
CA ASN A 325 4.13 5.69 -7.67
C ASN A 325 3.11 6.03 -6.56
N ARG A 326 3.25 5.44 -5.37
CA ARG A 326 2.34 5.64 -4.23
C ARG A 326 2.02 7.12 -3.91
N TYR A 327 2.92 8.05 -4.26
CA TYR A 327 2.83 9.44 -3.83
C TYR A 327 2.40 10.39 -4.94
N LYS A 328 2.69 10.08 -6.17
CA LYS A 328 2.46 11.00 -7.31
C LYS A 328 2.40 10.25 -8.64
N ARG A 329 1.74 10.88 -9.57
CA ARG A 329 1.84 10.57 -11.00
C ARG A 329 3.03 11.29 -11.63
N SER A 330 3.62 10.71 -12.65
CA SER A 330 4.78 11.27 -13.36
C SER A 330 4.50 12.58 -14.10
N SER A 331 3.23 12.89 -14.36
CA SER A 331 2.79 14.14 -14.99
C SER A 331 1.61 14.77 -14.25
N GLU A 332 1.60 16.09 -14.24
CA GLU A 332 0.52 16.88 -13.64
C GLU A 332 -0.72 16.82 -14.54
N LYS A 333 -1.85 16.43 -13.96
CA LYS A 333 -3.14 16.37 -14.67
C LYS A 333 -3.55 17.73 -15.23
N GLU A 334 -3.27 18.79 -14.47
CA GLU A 334 -3.57 20.19 -14.84
C GLU A 334 -2.85 20.60 -16.11
N LEU A 335 -1.57 20.25 -16.26
CA LEU A 335 -0.78 20.58 -17.46
C LEU A 335 -1.33 19.86 -18.69
N HIS A 336 -1.71 18.59 -18.54
CA HIS A 336 -2.32 17.83 -19.63
C HIS A 336 -3.67 18.42 -20.05
N GLN A 337 -4.54 18.74 -19.08
CA GLN A 337 -5.84 19.37 -19.34
C GLN A 337 -5.67 20.73 -20.01
N ALA A 338 -4.72 21.57 -19.53
CA ALA A 338 -4.43 22.85 -20.13
C ALA A 338 -3.97 22.70 -21.61
N ALA A 339 -3.07 21.76 -21.88
CA ALA A 339 -2.60 21.49 -23.24
C ALA A 339 -3.72 21.02 -24.17
N THR A 340 -4.66 20.22 -23.66
CA THR A 340 -5.82 19.75 -24.42
C THR A 340 -6.78 20.89 -24.72
N SER A 341 -7.15 21.68 -23.71
CA SER A 341 -8.05 22.84 -23.88
C SER A 341 -7.42 23.90 -24.79
N TRP A 342 -6.09 24.07 -24.75
CA TRP A 342 -5.38 24.99 -25.66
C TRP A 342 -5.50 24.53 -27.13
N GLU A 343 -5.32 23.25 -27.42
CA GLU A 343 -5.46 22.75 -28.80
C GLU A 343 -6.91 22.81 -29.28
N HIS A 344 -7.91 22.56 -28.43
CA HIS A 344 -9.32 22.80 -28.74
C HIS A 344 -9.56 24.27 -29.12
N LEU A 345 -9.03 25.20 -28.33
CA LEU A 345 -9.13 26.62 -28.57
C LEU A 345 -8.49 27.03 -29.92
N ARG A 346 -7.30 26.48 -30.23
CA ARG A 346 -6.62 26.70 -31.51
C ARG A 346 -7.38 26.13 -32.70
N GLN A 347 -8.14 25.07 -32.51
CA GLN A 347 -9.00 24.47 -33.54
C GLN A 347 -10.34 25.19 -33.70
N GLY A 348 -10.52 26.33 -33.04
CA GLY A 348 -11.73 27.15 -33.11
C GLY A 348 -12.87 26.72 -32.18
N GLN A 349 -12.62 25.76 -31.28
CA GLN A 349 -13.58 25.37 -30.26
C GLN A 349 -13.61 26.41 -29.12
N LEU A 350 -14.76 26.52 -28.47
CA LEU A 350 -14.89 27.38 -27.29
C LEU A 350 -14.40 26.65 -26.05
N VAL A 351 -13.75 27.38 -25.16
CA VAL A 351 -13.28 26.89 -23.85
C VAL A 351 -13.95 27.66 -22.71
N SER A 352 -14.19 26.99 -21.60
CA SER A 352 -14.78 27.57 -20.41
C SER A 352 -13.79 28.47 -19.66
N TYR A 353 -14.30 29.36 -18.80
CA TYR A 353 -13.47 30.16 -17.90
C TYR A 353 -12.52 29.30 -17.05
N LYS A 354 -12.98 28.13 -16.54
CA LYS A 354 -12.17 27.24 -15.72
C LYS A 354 -10.98 26.64 -16.49
N GLU A 355 -11.16 26.35 -17.78
CA GLU A 355 -10.07 25.88 -18.65
C GLU A 355 -9.07 26.99 -18.91
N ILE A 356 -9.55 28.23 -19.10
CA ILE A 356 -8.69 29.43 -19.23
C ILE A 356 -7.89 29.65 -17.94
N GLU A 357 -8.54 29.57 -16.79
CA GLU A 357 -7.88 29.72 -15.48
C GLU A 357 -6.80 28.65 -15.26
N ASN A 358 -6.99 27.46 -15.83
CA ASN A 358 -5.95 26.42 -15.81
C ASN A 358 -4.82 26.72 -16.81
N MET A 359 -5.14 27.09 -18.06
CA MET A 359 -4.13 27.36 -19.11
C MET A 359 -3.18 28.50 -18.75
N ILE A 360 -3.70 29.58 -18.14
CA ILE A 360 -2.90 30.78 -17.82
C ILE A 360 -1.80 30.54 -16.78
N LYS A 361 -1.89 29.46 -16.01
CA LYS A 361 -0.83 29.04 -15.07
C LYS A 361 0.46 28.66 -15.79
N PHE A 362 0.33 28.16 -17.02
CA PHE A 362 1.42 27.62 -17.83
C PHE A 362 1.89 28.56 -18.92
N ILE A 363 1.12 29.63 -19.21
CA ILE A 363 1.48 30.67 -20.19
C ILE A 363 2.19 31.81 -19.45
N GLY A 364 3.37 32.17 -19.90
CA GLY A 364 4.13 33.26 -19.30
C GLY A 364 3.48 34.64 -19.45
N PRO A 365 3.72 35.55 -18.50
CA PRO A 365 3.07 36.87 -18.47
C PRO A 365 3.37 37.75 -19.71
N LYS A 366 4.46 37.48 -20.45
CA LYS A 366 4.77 38.13 -21.74
C LYS A 366 3.76 37.77 -22.84
N HIS A 367 3.16 36.59 -22.77
CA HIS A 367 2.19 36.10 -23.76
C HIS A 367 0.75 36.26 -23.30
N TRP A 368 0.50 36.17 -21.98
CA TRP A 368 -0.83 36.40 -21.42
C TRP A 368 -0.76 36.67 -19.91
N HIS A 369 -1.15 37.88 -19.54
CA HIS A 369 -1.04 38.31 -18.15
C HIS A 369 -2.28 37.90 -17.34
N ALA A 370 -2.10 37.19 -16.23
CA ALA A 370 -3.19 36.68 -15.38
C ALA A 370 -4.20 37.74 -14.89
N LYS A 371 -3.79 39.03 -14.78
CA LYS A 371 -4.70 40.13 -14.43
C LYS A 371 -5.77 40.38 -15.51
N LYS A 372 -5.52 40.04 -16.77
CA LYS A 372 -6.46 40.25 -17.88
C LYS A 372 -7.70 39.36 -17.80
N ILE A 373 -7.62 38.19 -17.16
CA ILE A 373 -8.78 37.30 -17.02
C ILE A 373 -9.71 37.68 -15.87
N LYS A 374 -9.34 38.64 -14.98
CA LYS A 374 -10.15 39.01 -13.81
C LYS A 374 -11.53 39.57 -14.15
N GLY A 375 -11.69 40.12 -15.35
CA GLY A 375 -12.97 40.68 -15.84
C GLY A 375 -13.84 39.64 -16.59
N MET A 376 -13.40 38.39 -16.71
CA MET A 376 -14.12 37.37 -17.46
C MET A 376 -15.31 36.79 -16.64
N ALA A 377 -16.43 36.53 -17.29
CA ALA A 377 -17.58 35.91 -16.67
C ALA A 377 -17.35 34.42 -16.43
N LYS A 378 -17.46 33.96 -15.17
CA LYS A 378 -17.13 32.60 -14.74
C LYS A 378 -17.98 31.47 -15.38
N GLY A 379 -19.17 31.79 -15.89
CA GLY A 379 -20.05 30.82 -16.55
C GLY A 379 -20.01 30.83 -18.08
N SER A 380 -19.12 31.62 -18.69
CA SER A 380 -19.09 31.82 -20.14
C SER A 380 -18.01 30.98 -20.81
N PHE A 381 -18.17 30.84 -22.14
CA PHE A 381 -17.23 30.19 -23.04
C PHE A 381 -16.59 31.23 -23.95
N TYR A 382 -15.34 31.01 -24.32
CA TYR A 382 -14.50 31.98 -25.01
C TYR A 382 -13.78 31.31 -26.19
N GLY A 383 -13.73 32.02 -27.32
CA GLY A 383 -12.96 31.63 -28.49
C GLY A 383 -11.63 32.35 -28.56
N ILE A 384 -10.67 31.83 -29.34
CA ILE A 384 -9.29 32.35 -29.41
C ILE A 384 -9.24 33.83 -29.88
N ASP A 385 -10.05 34.23 -30.85
CA ASP A 385 -10.06 35.61 -31.38
C ASP A 385 -10.58 36.60 -30.35
N GLN A 386 -11.56 36.22 -29.55
CA GLN A 386 -12.06 37.03 -28.42
C GLN A 386 -10.97 37.17 -27.35
N LEU A 387 -10.25 36.10 -27.02
CA LEU A 387 -9.15 36.15 -26.03
C LEU A 387 -8.03 37.07 -26.47
N VAL A 388 -7.73 37.11 -27.76
CA VAL A 388 -6.73 38.04 -28.34
C VAL A 388 -7.23 39.49 -28.28
N LYS A 389 -8.45 39.72 -28.78
CA LYS A 389 -8.98 41.06 -28.93
C LYS A 389 -9.32 41.71 -27.59
N ASP A 390 -10.03 41.03 -26.73
CA ASP A 390 -10.65 41.59 -25.55
C ASP A 390 -9.82 41.33 -24.27
N TYR A 391 -9.04 40.26 -24.24
CA TYR A 391 -8.33 39.81 -23.03
C TYR A 391 -6.80 39.74 -23.19
N GLY A 392 -6.27 40.20 -24.33
CA GLY A 392 -4.84 40.49 -24.55
C GLY A 392 -3.96 39.24 -24.63
N LEU A 393 -4.50 38.12 -25.11
CA LEU A 393 -3.70 36.96 -25.48
C LEU A 393 -2.81 37.29 -26.67
N GLN A 394 -1.49 37.06 -26.55
CA GLN A 394 -0.49 37.45 -27.59
C GLN A 394 0.10 36.27 -28.34
N VAL A 395 -0.26 35.02 -27.98
CA VAL A 395 0.29 33.80 -28.58
C VAL A 395 -0.84 32.91 -29.10
N LYS A 396 -0.65 32.34 -30.30
CA LYS A 396 -1.55 31.39 -30.95
C LYS A 396 -0.81 30.13 -31.43
N THR A 397 0.43 29.93 -31.03
CA THR A 397 1.25 28.80 -31.44
C THR A 397 0.79 27.51 -30.75
N VAL A 398 1.38 26.37 -31.11
CA VAL A 398 1.11 25.09 -30.48
C VAL A 398 1.39 25.13 -28.98
N TRP A 399 0.65 24.30 -28.18
CA TRP A 399 0.69 24.36 -26.74
C TRP A 399 2.12 24.28 -26.15
N TYR A 400 3.01 23.48 -26.74
CA TYR A 400 4.37 23.28 -26.22
C TYR A 400 5.30 24.48 -26.49
N GLU A 401 4.88 25.43 -27.30
CA GLU A 401 5.55 26.73 -27.48
C GLU A 401 4.87 27.85 -26.65
N ALA A 402 3.54 27.75 -26.53
CA ALA A 402 2.73 28.71 -25.79
C ALA A 402 2.93 28.61 -24.27
N PHE A 403 3.23 27.42 -23.75
CA PHE A 403 3.33 27.15 -22.31
C PHE A 403 4.77 27.35 -21.78
N ASP A 404 5.32 28.50 -22.01
CA ASP A 404 6.71 28.87 -21.65
C ASP A 404 6.94 28.96 -20.12
N ASN A 405 5.87 29.04 -19.31
CA ASN A 405 5.94 29.03 -17.85
C ASN A 405 5.81 27.59 -17.23
N ALA A 406 5.58 26.57 -18.05
CA ALA A 406 5.43 25.20 -17.57
C ALA A 406 6.76 24.50 -17.23
N GLY A 407 7.89 25.06 -17.71
CA GLY A 407 9.20 24.41 -17.67
C GLY A 407 9.43 23.44 -18.83
N GLN A 408 10.50 23.64 -19.58
CA GLN A 408 10.78 22.93 -20.83
C GLN A 408 10.84 21.40 -20.66
N THR A 409 11.37 20.92 -19.53
CA THR A 409 11.46 19.47 -19.23
C THR A 409 10.08 18.84 -19.13
N LYS A 410 9.13 19.47 -18.40
CA LYS A 410 7.74 18.98 -18.28
C LYS A 410 7.01 19.02 -19.63
N VAL A 411 7.19 20.08 -20.39
CA VAL A 411 6.62 20.24 -21.73
C VAL A 411 7.11 19.15 -22.68
N ASN A 412 8.41 18.90 -22.71
CA ASN A 412 9.02 17.86 -23.55
C ASN A 412 8.53 16.46 -23.17
N TYR A 413 8.43 16.20 -21.87
CA TYR A 413 7.91 14.92 -21.37
C TYR A 413 6.44 14.72 -21.76
N LEU A 414 5.58 15.70 -21.53
CA LEU A 414 4.17 15.65 -21.94
C LEU A 414 4.02 15.44 -23.45
N ARG A 415 4.86 16.09 -24.26
CA ARG A 415 4.89 15.92 -25.72
C ARG A 415 5.24 14.49 -26.10
N LYS A 416 6.24 13.89 -25.45
CA LYS A 416 6.61 12.48 -25.68
C LYS A 416 5.47 11.52 -25.31
N MET A 417 4.88 11.68 -24.14
CA MET A 417 3.75 10.85 -23.69
C MET A 417 2.57 10.91 -24.67
N ARG A 418 2.21 12.11 -25.14
CA ARG A 418 1.14 12.27 -26.16
C ARG A 418 1.50 11.61 -27.51
N LYS A 419 2.76 11.68 -27.92
CA LYS A 419 3.25 11.00 -29.13
C LYS A 419 3.18 9.48 -28.97
N ASN A 420 3.44 8.96 -27.77
CA ASN A 420 3.36 7.54 -27.47
C ASN A 420 1.90 7.04 -27.26
N GLY A 421 0.90 7.94 -27.34
CA GLY A 421 -0.51 7.57 -27.17
C GLY A 421 -0.92 7.30 -25.73
N GLU A 422 -0.16 7.79 -24.74
CA GLU A 422 -0.49 7.60 -23.32
C GLU A 422 -1.82 8.27 -22.95
N LYS A 423 -2.65 7.54 -22.20
CA LYS A 423 -4.00 7.98 -21.81
C LYS A 423 -3.95 8.78 -20.50
N LEU A 424 -3.58 10.03 -20.59
CA LEU A 424 -3.28 10.88 -19.42
C LEU A 424 -4.50 11.24 -18.56
N ASN A 425 -5.73 11.00 -19.03
CA ASN A 425 -6.97 11.18 -18.27
C ASN A 425 -7.33 9.95 -17.42
N GLU A 426 -6.72 8.80 -17.70
CA GLU A 426 -6.93 7.54 -16.98
C GLU A 426 -5.87 7.34 -15.89
N LYS A 427 -5.99 6.27 -15.11
CA LYS A 427 -4.91 5.81 -14.22
C LYS A 427 -3.71 5.41 -15.08
N PRO A 428 -2.48 5.79 -14.70
CA PRO A 428 -1.28 5.29 -15.39
C PRO A 428 -1.27 3.76 -15.43
N ARG A 429 -0.89 3.22 -16.56
CA ARG A 429 -0.81 1.78 -16.78
C ARG A 429 0.47 1.16 -16.21
N ILE A 430 1.45 1.98 -15.82
CA ILE A 430 2.70 1.57 -15.15
C ILE A 430 2.66 2.05 -13.70
N GLU A 431 2.68 1.11 -12.78
CA GLU A 431 2.76 1.39 -11.35
C GLU A 431 4.14 0.99 -10.80
N LEU A 432 4.80 1.91 -10.10
CA LEU A 432 6.08 1.67 -9.42
C LEU A 432 5.85 1.51 -7.93
N SER A 433 6.32 0.41 -7.35
CA SER A 433 6.08 0.11 -5.95
C SER A 433 7.24 -0.67 -5.32
N THR A 434 7.33 -0.65 -4.00
CA THR A 434 8.11 -1.67 -3.30
C THR A 434 7.29 -2.96 -3.22
N ILE A 435 7.97 -4.10 -3.10
CA ILE A 435 7.29 -5.40 -2.95
C ILE A 435 6.34 -5.38 -1.75
N HIS A 436 6.73 -4.74 -0.63
CA HIS A 436 5.87 -4.61 0.56
C HIS A 436 4.59 -3.83 0.27
N ALA A 437 4.70 -2.68 -0.39
CA ALA A 437 3.55 -1.84 -0.68
C ALA A 437 2.62 -2.41 -1.77
N ALA A 438 3.14 -3.30 -2.61
CA ALA A 438 2.39 -4.00 -3.66
C ALA A 438 1.66 -5.26 -3.15
N LYS A 439 1.78 -5.61 -1.86
CA LYS A 439 1.05 -6.76 -1.31
C LYS A 439 -0.46 -6.57 -1.51
N GLY A 440 -1.13 -7.61 -1.98
CA GLY A 440 -2.55 -7.54 -2.38
C GLY A 440 -2.80 -7.04 -3.81
N GLY A 441 -1.81 -6.39 -4.46
CA GLY A 441 -1.88 -6.00 -5.87
C GLY A 441 -1.53 -7.13 -6.84
N GLU A 442 -1.80 -6.92 -8.12
CA GLU A 442 -1.48 -7.85 -9.21
C GLU A 442 -1.51 -7.13 -10.55
N ALA A 443 -0.69 -7.55 -11.51
CA ALA A 443 -0.66 -7.03 -12.86
C ALA A 443 -0.44 -8.13 -13.91
N THR A 444 -0.81 -7.86 -15.15
CA THR A 444 -0.53 -8.76 -16.26
C THR A 444 0.97 -8.94 -16.45
N ASN A 445 1.70 -7.81 -16.40
CA ASN A 445 3.15 -7.77 -16.53
C ASN A 445 3.77 -7.27 -15.22
N VAL A 446 4.71 -8.01 -14.66
CA VAL A 446 5.47 -7.61 -13.48
C VAL A 446 6.95 -7.53 -13.80
N VAL A 447 7.58 -6.43 -13.44
CA VAL A 447 9.04 -6.29 -13.44
C VAL A 447 9.52 -6.39 -12.00
N LEU A 448 10.39 -7.33 -11.71
CA LEU A 448 10.95 -7.57 -10.40
C LEU A 448 12.45 -7.31 -10.39
N LEU A 449 12.88 -6.24 -9.70
CA LEU A 449 14.27 -5.92 -9.48
C LEU A 449 14.81 -6.80 -8.35
N THR A 450 15.99 -7.38 -8.56
CA THR A 450 16.62 -8.29 -7.59
C THR A 450 17.80 -7.68 -6.83
N ASP A 451 18.13 -6.41 -7.07
CA ASP A 451 19.13 -5.69 -6.29
C ASP A 451 18.76 -5.59 -4.81
N LEU A 452 19.74 -5.70 -3.94
CA LEU A 452 19.67 -5.46 -2.51
C LEU A 452 20.58 -4.31 -2.09
N THR A 453 20.15 -3.53 -1.10
CA THR A 453 21.05 -2.59 -0.43
C THR A 453 21.97 -3.35 0.52
N GLU A 454 23.02 -2.70 0.98
CA GLU A 454 23.91 -3.27 1.98
C GLU A 454 23.19 -3.70 3.26
N ASN A 455 22.25 -2.86 3.74
CA ASN A 455 21.44 -3.17 4.90
C ASN A 455 20.47 -4.34 4.66
N THR A 456 19.83 -4.39 3.49
CA THR A 456 18.91 -5.50 3.16
C THR A 456 19.68 -6.80 2.91
N MET A 457 20.91 -6.74 2.38
CA MET A 457 21.77 -7.91 2.24
C MET A 457 22.17 -8.48 3.59
N ARG A 458 22.60 -7.65 4.53
CA ARG A 458 22.90 -8.08 5.92
C ARG A 458 21.68 -8.72 6.58
N SER A 459 20.49 -8.14 6.37
CA SER A 459 19.23 -8.72 6.90
C SER A 459 18.94 -10.08 6.27
N TYR A 460 19.17 -10.24 4.97
CA TYR A 460 19.01 -11.50 4.26
C TYR A 460 19.97 -12.58 4.77
N GLU A 461 21.25 -12.25 4.98
CA GLU A 461 22.23 -13.18 5.52
C GLU A 461 21.85 -13.72 6.91
N ARG A 462 21.19 -12.91 7.73
CA ARG A 462 20.77 -13.29 9.09
C ARG A 462 19.46 -14.05 9.14
N ASN A 463 18.48 -13.59 8.39
CA ASN A 463 17.15 -14.19 8.30
C ASN A 463 16.72 -14.36 6.85
N PRO A 464 17.23 -15.40 6.17
CA PRO A 464 16.90 -15.66 4.77
C PRO A 464 15.41 -15.85 4.50
N ASP A 465 14.67 -16.38 5.47
CA ASP A 465 13.26 -16.71 5.32
C ASP A 465 12.40 -15.48 5.03
N ASP A 466 12.69 -14.34 5.67
CA ASP A 466 11.92 -13.11 5.45
C ASP A 466 12.13 -12.56 4.03
N GLU A 467 13.36 -12.62 3.51
CA GLU A 467 13.66 -12.14 2.17
C GLU A 467 13.13 -13.12 1.11
N ASN A 468 13.19 -14.42 1.37
CA ASN A 468 12.57 -15.44 0.50
C ASN A 468 11.05 -15.20 0.39
N ARG A 469 10.35 -14.95 1.50
CA ARG A 469 8.93 -14.60 1.50
C ARG A 469 8.67 -13.33 0.68
N LEU A 470 9.54 -12.34 0.82
CA LEU A 470 9.38 -11.08 0.11
C LEU A 470 9.47 -11.27 -1.41
N PHE A 471 10.50 -11.95 -1.90
CA PHE A 471 10.64 -12.21 -3.33
C PHE A 471 9.59 -13.19 -3.86
N TYR A 472 9.14 -14.13 -3.04
CA TYR A 472 7.95 -14.94 -3.36
C TYR A 472 6.70 -14.07 -3.57
N VAL A 473 6.44 -13.12 -2.68
CA VAL A 473 5.34 -12.18 -2.84
C VAL A 473 5.52 -11.37 -4.11
N GLY A 474 6.72 -10.83 -4.38
CA GLY A 474 7.00 -10.06 -5.60
C GLY A 474 6.72 -10.84 -6.88
N ALA A 475 7.27 -12.04 -7.00
CA ALA A 475 7.08 -12.91 -8.18
C ALA A 475 5.60 -13.28 -8.39
N THR A 476 4.89 -13.56 -7.29
CA THR A 476 3.47 -13.97 -7.34
C THR A 476 2.46 -12.83 -7.49
N ARG A 477 2.90 -11.60 -7.79
CA ARG A 477 2.00 -10.52 -8.27
C ARG A 477 1.66 -10.68 -9.74
N THR A 478 2.32 -11.57 -10.44
CA THR A 478 2.26 -11.76 -11.90
C THR A 478 1.03 -12.57 -12.32
N LYS A 479 0.32 -12.07 -13.33
CA LYS A 479 -0.76 -12.82 -14.01
C LYS A 479 -0.28 -13.56 -15.26
N GLU A 480 0.62 -12.95 -16.06
CA GLU A 480 1.07 -13.55 -17.32
C GLU A 480 2.59 -13.51 -17.48
N ASN A 481 3.20 -12.33 -17.39
CA ASN A 481 4.59 -12.13 -17.75
C ASN A 481 5.38 -11.61 -16.53
N LEU A 482 6.39 -12.37 -16.12
CA LEU A 482 7.36 -11.94 -15.10
C LEU A 482 8.69 -11.61 -15.78
N HIS A 483 9.10 -10.37 -15.65
CA HIS A 483 10.39 -9.85 -16.09
C HIS A 483 11.29 -9.67 -14.87
N ILE A 484 12.37 -10.40 -14.79
CA ILE A 484 13.35 -10.31 -13.71
C ILE A 484 14.52 -9.45 -14.19
N ILE A 485 14.83 -8.39 -13.46
CA ILE A 485 16.06 -7.62 -13.68
C ILE A 485 17.11 -8.19 -12.74
N GLU A 486 18.17 -8.76 -13.34
CA GLU A 486 19.31 -9.32 -12.63
C GLU A 486 20.04 -8.24 -11.83
N PRO A 487 20.64 -8.58 -10.68
CA PRO A 487 21.29 -7.59 -9.83
C PRO A 487 22.54 -7.01 -10.52
N LYS A 488 22.74 -5.70 -10.39
CA LYS A 488 23.93 -5.00 -10.91
C LYS A 488 25.24 -5.57 -10.33
N LYS A 489 25.17 -6.11 -9.10
CA LYS A 489 26.26 -6.80 -8.40
C LYS A 489 25.72 -8.06 -7.76
N TYR A 490 26.26 -9.22 -8.12
CA TYR A 490 25.82 -10.52 -7.60
C TYR A 490 25.93 -10.61 -6.07
N GLU A 491 26.97 -9.99 -5.47
CA GLU A 491 27.17 -9.98 -4.02
C GLU A 491 26.10 -9.13 -3.29
N LYS A 492 25.35 -8.31 -4.01
CA LYS A 492 24.27 -7.45 -3.48
C LYS A 492 22.97 -7.72 -4.21
N GLY A 493 22.67 -8.97 -4.49
CA GLY A 493 21.50 -9.40 -5.23
C GLY A 493 20.78 -10.59 -4.61
N TYR A 494 19.49 -10.64 -4.78
CA TYR A 494 18.69 -11.82 -4.51
C TYR A 494 18.69 -12.72 -5.75
N MET A 495 19.20 -13.94 -5.61
CA MET A 495 19.34 -14.90 -6.73
C MET A 495 18.06 -15.72 -6.87
N LEU A 496 17.33 -15.46 -7.98
CA LEU A 496 16.11 -16.15 -8.39
C LEU A 496 16.40 -17.37 -9.28
#